data_f1ba45fc65d1428f378b83c093124c7e
#
_entry.id   f1ba45fc65d1428f378b83c093124c7e
#
_cell.length_a   1.000
_cell.length_b   1.000
_cell.length_c   1.000
_cell.angle_alpha   90.00
_cell.angle_beta   90.00
_cell.angle_gamma   90.00
#
_symmetry.space_group_name_H-M   'P 1'
#
loop_
_entity.id
_entity.type
_entity.pdbx_description
1 polymer ?
#
loop_
_entity_poly.entity_id
_entity_poly.type
_entity_poly.pdbx_seq_one_letter_code
_entity_poly.pdbx_strand_id
1 'polypeptide(L)'
;MVQLTDVVPATSIFDEYLYLSSASKALRNHFKDLVGYVSERFHLNKEDVVVDVGCNDGILLNEYSDGEIVRIGVEPSKVAEIARKSGLIVIEDFFTRDVARNICNKYGHPKIITATNVFVHVDNMDEFIGSFEVLLEDEGVLIIEASYLIDLIDKVIFDTIYHEHLCYLSLTPLVKFLESYDIEVFDVTRLNFGASGPSIRVFMQKKGGKEQISDNVQSTLEMEKEWGVGNIETYRLFHSKVETLKKKLLGVIEEIIADGSTIAGYGAPAKGNTLLNFLGITQHHIKFVAETNEIKQGMLTPGSHLPIVSEEELLRLMPEYSLLLAWNYLDFFIDNSEYYKKGGKFIVPIPDPRIV
;
A
#
# COMPACT_ATOMS: atom_id res chain seq x y z
N MET A 1 -4.02 3.98 16.21
CA MET A 1 -4.30 4.29 14.80
C MET A 1 -4.26 5.80 14.64
N VAL A 2 -3.62 6.29 13.60
CA VAL A 2 -3.62 7.71 13.22
C VAL A 2 -4.52 7.83 12.00
N GLN A 3 -5.30 8.90 11.91
CA GLN A 3 -6.29 9.11 10.86
C GLN A 3 -6.19 10.54 10.33
N LEU A 4 -6.43 10.74 9.04
CA LEU A 4 -6.55 12.08 8.47
C LEU A 4 -7.81 12.78 8.97
N THR A 5 -7.72 14.08 9.17
CA THR A 5 -8.86 14.93 9.56
C THR A 5 -9.69 15.39 8.36
N ASP A 6 -9.03 15.57 7.22
CA ASP A 6 -9.64 15.99 5.97
C ASP A 6 -9.57 14.82 4.97
N VAL A 7 -10.71 14.35 4.52
CA VAL A 7 -10.82 13.18 3.64
C VAL A 7 -11.55 13.55 2.36
N VAL A 8 -11.15 12.91 1.26
CA VAL A 8 -11.85 12.95 -0.03
C VAL A 8 -12.78 11.73 -0.09
N PRO A 9 -14.03 11.88 -0.57
CA PRO A 9 -14.94 10.74 -0.70
C PRO A 9 -14.32 9.62 -1.55
N ALA A 10 -14.43 8.37 -1.09
CA ALA A 10 -13.88 7.20 -1.76
C ALA A 10 -14.36 7.08 -3.23
N THR A 11 -15.64 7.43 -3.51
CA THR A 11 -16.18 7.45 -4.86
C THR A 11 -15.42 8.36 -5.81
N SER A 12 -14.93 9.51 -5.33
CA SER A 12 -14.14 10.44 -6.15
C SER A 12 -12.74 9.92 -6.46
N ILE A 13 -12.22 8.99 -5.66
CA ILE A 13 -10.87 8.41 -5.82
C ILE A 13 -10.94 7.17 -6.72
N PHE A 14 -11.92 6.29 -6.50
CA PHE A 14 -11.97 4.97 -7.13
C PHE A 14 -12.75 4.91 -8.44
N ASP A 15 -13.53 5.94 -8.82
CA ASP A 15 -14.25 5.99 -10.10
C ASP A 15 -13.34 5.87 -11.34
N GLU A 16 -12.15 6.49 -11.29
CA GLU A 16 -11.14 6.47 -12.35
C GLU A 16 -9.79 5.94 -11.84
N TYR A 17 -9.84 4.89 -11.01
CA TYR A 17 -8.65 4.31 -10.42
C TYR A 17 -7.79 3.60 -11.46
N LEU A 18 -6.54 4.07 -11.62
CA LEU A 18 -5.62 3.62 -12.68
C LEU A 18 -4.50 2.72 -12.17
N TYR A 19 -4.52 2.38 -10.88
CA TYR A 19 -3.48 1.54 -10.30
C TYR A 19 -3.74 0.07 -10.61
N LEU A 20 -2.74 -0.60 -11.18
CA LEU A 20 -2.72 -2.04 -11.43
C LEU A 20 -1.68 -2.71 -10.54
N SER A 21 -2.13 -3.50 -9.59
CA SER A 21 -1.26 -4.21 -8.65
C SER A 21 -0.33 -5.18 -9.36
N SER A 22 -0.80 -5.86 -10.41
CA SER A 22 -0.02 -6.83 -11.20
C SER A 22 1.11 -6.22 -12.01
N ALA A 23 1.18 -4.89 -12.16
CA ALA A 23 2.31 -4.23 -12.79
C ALA A 23 3.62 -4.41 -12.00
N SER A 24 3.54 -4.66 -10.66
CA SER A 24 4.69 -4.89 -9.80
C SER A 24 5.03 -6.38 -9.69
N LYS A 25 6.17 -6.79 -10.25
CA LYS A 25 6.69 -8.17 -10.08
C LYS A 25 6.99 -8.50 -8.61
N ALA A 26 7.49 -7.52 -7.85
CA ALA A 26 7.78 -7.71 -6.44
C ALA A 26 6.51 -7.98 -5.62
N LEU A 27 5.42 -7.24 -5.90
CA LEU A 27 4.13 -7.44 -5.25
C LEU A 27 3.51 -8.80 -5.64
N ARG A 28 3.68 -9.24 -6.89
CA ARG A 28 3.24 -10.57 -7.33
C ARG A 28 3.93 -11.68 -6.55
N ASN A 29 5.25 -11.62 -6.39
CA ASN A 29 5.99 -12.59 -5.57
C ASN A 29 5.53 -12.57 -4.11
N HIS A 30 5.30 -11.38 -3.56
CA HIS A 30 4.81 -11.21 -2.19
C HIS A 30 3.45 -11.89 -1.96
N PHE A 31 2.51 -11.75 -2.89
CA PHE A 31 1.21 -12.42 -2.81
C PHE A 31 1.30 -13.93 -3.06
N LYS A 32 2.18 -14.36 -3.94
CA LYS A 32 2.46 -15.79 -4.12
C LYS A 32 2.95 -16.43 -2.81
N ASP A 33 3.86 -15.77 -2.11
CA ASP A 33 4.36 -16.25 -0.82
C ASP A 33 3.25 -16.25 0.23
N LEU A 34 2.40 -15.21 0.27
CA LEU A 34 1.23 -15.17 1.15
C LEU A 34 0.28 -16.32 0.88
N VAL A 35 -0.12 -16.51 -0.38
CA VAL A 35 -1.07 -17.58 -0.76
C VAL A 35 -0.49 -18.96 -0.45
N GLY A 36 0.80 -19.20 -0.73
CA GLY A 36 1.47 -20.45 -0.37
C GLY A 36 1.43 -20.72 1.14
N TYR A 37 1.81 -19.73 1.93
CA TYR A 37 1.77 -19.80 3.40
C TYR A 37 0.37 -20.07 3.95
N VAL A 38 -0.63 -19.34 3.46
CA VAL A 38 -2.03 -19.45 3.90
C VAL A 38 -2.62 -20.83 3.52
N SER A 39 -2.35 -21.28 2.30
CA SER A 39 -2.85 -22.56 1.80
C SER A 39 -2.30 -23.74 2.61
N GLU A 40 -1.03 -23.69 2.98
CA GLU A 40 -0.39 -24.71 3.81
C GLU A 40 -0.87 -24.65 5.26
N ARG A 41 -0.81 -23.47 5.87
CA ARG A 41 -1.14 -23.29 7.31
C ARG A 41 -2.58 -23.64 7.63
N PHE A 42 -3.52 -23.24 6.78
CA PHE A 42 -4.95 -23.44 7.03
C PHE A 42 -5.54 -24.61 6.24
N HIS A 43 -4.70 -25.43 5.61
CA HIS A 43 -5.09 -26.64 4.89
C HIS A 43 -6.25 -26.40 3.92
N LEU A 44 -6.04 -25.48 2.94
CA LEU A 44 -7.04 -25.21 1.92
C LEU A 44 -7.28 -26.45 1.06
N ASN A 45 -8.54 -26.79 0.86
CA ASN A 45 -9.00 -27.92 0.08
C ASN A 45 -9.80 -27.45 -1.13
N LYS A 46 -10.12 -28.42 -2.01
CA LYS A 46 -11.10 -28.24 -3.09
C LYS A 46 -12.44 -27.78 -2.48
N GLU A 47 -13.11 -26.89 -3.21
CA GLU A 47 -14.40 -26.31 -2.84
C GLU A 47 -14.35 -25.29 -1.68
N ASP A 48 -13.21 -25.09 -1.01
CA ASP A 48 -13.08 -23.99 -0.06
C ASP A 48 -13.30 -22.65 -0.79
N VAL A 49 -13.94 -21.71 -0.09
CA VAL A 49 -14.18 -20.35 -0.58
C VAL A 49 -13.09 -19.43 -0.05
N VAL A 50 -12.50 -18.64 -0.92
CA VAL A 50 -11.58 -17.55 -0.57
C VAL A 50 -12.13 -16.23 -1.09
N VAL A 51 -12.05 -15.18 -0.26
CA VAL A 51 -12.52 -13.83 -0.61
C VAL A 51 -11.36 -12.86 -0.48
N ASP A 52 -11.16 -12.02 -1.48
CA ASP A 52 -10.22 -10.89 -1.42
C ASP A 52 -10.98 -9.56 -1.56
N VAL A 53 -10.94 -8.75 -0.53
CA VAL A 53 -11.59 -7.43 -0.47
C VAL A 53 -10.62 -6.39 -0.98
N GLY A 54 -11.02 -5.62 -2.00
CA GLY A 54 -10.15 -4.73 -2.77
C GLY A 54 -9.21 -5.53 -3.66
N CYS A 55 -9.76 -6.52 -4.37
CA CYS A 55 -8.96 -7.48 -5.14
C CYS A 55 -8.20 -6.87 -6.33
N ASN A 56 -8.47 -5.61 -6.68
CA ASN A 56 -7.88 -4.90 -7.82
C ASN A 56 -7.99 -5.74 -9.10
N ASP A 57 -6.91 -6.00 -9.81
CA ASP A 57 -6.87 -6.82 -11.03
C ASP A 57 -6.80 -8.35 -10.77
N GLY A 58 -7.02 -8.76 -9.51
CA GLY A 58 -7.05 -10.16 -9.11
C GLY A 58 -5.69 -10.78 -8.83
N ILE A 59 -4.65 -9.97 -8.67
CA ILE A 59 -3.26 -10.41 -8.49
C ILE A 59 -3.11 -11.47 -7.39
N LEU A 60 -3.74 -11.28 -6.22
CA LEU A 60 -3.66 -12.22 -5.10
C LEU A 60 -4.48 -13.49 -5.40
N LEU A 61 -5.72 -13.33 -5.86
CA LEU A 61 -6.61 -14.45 -6.14
C LEU A 61 -6.10 -15.37 -7.26
N ASN A 62 -5.34 -14.82 -8.22
CA ASN A 62 -4.74 -15.60 -9.29
C ASN A 62 -3.55 -16.47 -8.83
N GLU A 63 -3.00 -16.23 -7.64
CA GLU A 63 -1.95 -17.07 -7.05
C GLU A 63 -2.50 -18.34 -6.40
N TYR A 64 -3.81 -18.40 -6.08
CA TYR A 64 -4.44 -19.68 -5.73
C TYR A 64 -4.51 -20.53 -6.99
N SER A 65 -3.64 -21.55 -7.05
CA SER A 65 -3.60 -22.48 -8.16
C SER A 65 -4.86 -23.33 -8.17
N ASP A 66 -5.31 -23.53 -9.40
CA ASP A 66 -6.22 -24.60 -9.81
C ASP A 66 -7.68 -24.52 -9.40
N GLY A 67 -8.49 -24.12 -10.35
CA GLY A 67 -9.89 -24.39 -10.67
C GLY A 67 -10.83 -25.10 -9.69
N GLU A 68 -10.36 -25.47 -8.51
CA GLU A 68 -11.08 -26.20 -7.48
C GLU A 68 -11.46 -25.34 -6.27
N ILE A 69 -10.76 -24.21 -6.02
CA ILE A 69 -11.08 -23.24 -4.98
C ILE A 69 -12.01 -22.15 -5.56
N VAL A 70 -13.07 -21.82 -4.84
CA VAL A 70 -13.98 -20.73 -5.21
C VAL A 70 -13.33 -19.39 -4.86
N ARG A 71 -12.89 -18.63 -5.88
CA ARG A 71 -12.16 -17.36 -5.73
C ARG A 71 -13.09 -16.19 -6.00
N ILE A 72 -13.33 -15.36 -5.00
CA ILE A 72 -14.25 -14.23 -5.06
C ILE A 72 -13.48 -12.94 -4.75
N GLY A 73 -13.52 -11.97 -5.65
CA GLY A 73 -13.04 -10.63 -5.43
C GLY A 73 -14.18 -9.64 -5.16
N VAL A 74 -13.91 -8.65 -4.31
CA VAL A 74 -14.76 -7.46 -4.15
C VAL A 74 -13.93 -6.25 -4.56
N GLU A 75 -14.36 -5.50 -5.58
CA GLU A 75 -13.57 -4.37 -6.13
C GLU A 75 -14.52 -3.32 -6.70
N PRO A 76 -14.58 -2.08 -6.15
CA PRO A 76 -15.52 -1.07 -6.61
C PRO A 76 -15.13 -0.39 -7.93
N SER A 77 -13.85 -0.45 -8.31
CA SER A 77 -13.34 0.26 -9.50
C SER A 77 -13.48 -0.55 -10.78
N LYS A 78 -13.34 0.13 -11.92
CA LYS A 78 -13.35 -0.50 -13.26
C LYS A 78 -12.25 -1.55 -13.48
N VAL A 79 -11.24 -1.56 -12.61
CA VAL A 79 -10.17 -2.58 -12.64
C VAL A 79 -10.72 -4.00 -12.39
N ALA A 80 -11.87 -4.12 -11.71
CA ALA A 80 -12.64 -5.36 -11.54
C ALA A 80 -12.83 -6.14 -12.86
N GLU A 81 -12.96 -5.44 -14.00
CA GLU A 81 -13.12 -6.09 -15.30
C GLU A 81 -11.90 -6.91 -15.71
N ILE A 82 -10.70 -6.48 -15.32
CA ILE A 82 -9.45 -7.23 -15.59
C ILE A 82 -9.45 -8.54 -14.80
N ALA A 83 -9.83 -8.47 -13.51
CA ALA A 83 -9.94 -9.65 -12.66
C ALA A 83 -11.00 -10.64 -13.18
N ARG A 84 -12.16 -10.15 -13.69
CA ARG A 84 -13.16 -11.02 -14.33
C ARG A 84 -12.64 -11.71 -15.58
N LYS A 85 -11.85 -11.01 -16.40
CA LYS A 85 -11.26 -11.59 -17.63
C LYS A 85 -10.26 -12.71 -17.32
N SER A 86 -9.66 -12.72 -16.12
CA SER A 86 -8.81 -13.84 -15.67
C SER A 86 -9.59 -15.03 -15.10
N GLY A 87 -10.94 -14.99 -15.14
CA GLY A 87 -11.81 -16.10 -14.71
C GLY A 87 -12.23 -16.05 -13.25
N LEU A 88 -12.02 -14.90 -12.57
CA LEU A 88 -12.45 -14.70 -11.18
C LEU A 88 -13.92 -14.30 -11.10
N ILE A 89 -14.57 -14.68 -10.01
CA ILE A 89 -15.87 -14.13 -9.61
C ILE A 89 -15.59 -12.77 -8.95
N VAL A 90 -16.09 -11.67 -9.54
CA VAL A 90 -15.86 -10.34 -8.97
C VAL A 90 -17.17 -9.60 -8.75
N ILE A 91 -17.37 -9.13 -7.53
CA ILE A 91 -18.46 -8.25 -7.14
C ILE A 91 -17.94 -6.82 -7.26
N GLU A 92 -18.51 -6.05 -8.20
CA GLU A 92 -18.12 -4.65 -8.46
C GLU A 92 -18.93 -3.73 -7.55
N ASP A 93 -18.49 -3.63 -6.31
CA ASP A 93 -19.09 -2.80 -5.27
C ASP A 93 -18.10 -2.55 -4.13
N PHE A 94 -18.41 -1.57 -3.27
CA PHE A 94 -17.73 -1.43 -1.99
C PHE A 94 -18.10 -2.57 -1.05
N PHE A 95 -17.15 -2.97 -0.21
CA PHE A 95 -17.38 -4.05 0.76
C PHE A 95 -18.25 -3.57 1.92
N THR A 96 -19.47 -4.09 1.98
CA THR A 96 -20.52 -3.76 2.96
C THR A 96 -21.12 -5.03 3.56
N ARG A 97 -21.87 -4.89 4.68
CA ARG A 97 -22.61 -6.03 5.27
C ARG A 97 -23.53 -6.72 4.28
N ASP A 98 -24.13 -5.97 3.36
CA ASP A 98 -25.03 -6.54 2.34
C ASP A 98 -24.24 -7.34 1.30
N VAL A 99 -23.07 -6.86 0.87
CA VAL A 99 -22.16 -7.61 0.00
C VAL A 99 -21.68 -8.89 0.72
N ALA A 100 -21.29 -8.81 2.00
CA ALA A 100 -20.91 -9.95 2.79
C ALA A 100 -22.03 -11.01 2.89
N ARG A 101 -23.28 -10.60 3.20
CA ARG A 101 -24.44 -11.49 3.23
C ARG A 101 -24.70 -12.15 1.87
N ASN A 102 -24.57 -11.40 0.78
CA ASN A 102 -24.75 -11.93 -0.58
C ASN A 102 -23.71 -13.01 -0.90
N ILE A 103 -22.46 -12.82 -0.49
CA ILE A 103 -21.40 -13.83 -0.63
C ILE A 103 -21.77 -15.09 0.14
N CYS A 104 -22.09 -14.97 1.44
CA CYS A 104 -22.46 -16.10 2.28
C CYS A 104 -23.67 -16.87 1.71
N ASN A 105 -24.72 -16.17 1.26
CA ASN A 105 -25.92 -16.79 0.75
C ASN A 105 -25.68 -17.55 -0.57
N LYS A 106 -24.76 -17.09 -1.40
CA LYS A 106 -24.56 -17.66 -2.73
C LYS A 106 -23.44 -18.69 -2.80
N TYR A 107 -22.38 -18.50 -1.99
CA TYR A 107 -21.16 -19.28 -2.09
C TYR A 107 -20.77 -19.98 -0.78
N GLY A 108 -21.47 -19.69 0.33
CA GLY A 108 -21.10 -20.14 1.67
C GLY A 108 -20.11 -19.17 2.34
N HIS A 109 -19.76 -19.50 3.58
CA HIS A 109 -18.77 -18.72 4.32
C HIS A 109 -17.36 -19.04 3.83
N PRO A 110 -16.51 -18.02 3.59
CA PRO A 110 -15.15 -18.23 3.16
C PRO A 110 -14.26 -18.78 4.31
N LYS A 111 -13.37 -19.67 3.95
CA LYS A 111 -12.32 -20.15 4.85
C LYS A 111 -11.21 -19.12 5.03
N ILE A 112 -10.89 -18.38 3.96
CA ILE A 112 -9.91 -17.31 3.98
C ILE A 112 -10.53 -16.04 3.43
N ILE A 113 -10.33 -14.95 4.16
CA ILE A 113 -10.66 -13.60 3.75
C ILE A 113 -9.39 -12.78 3.78
N THR A 114 -9.07 -12.08 2.70
CA THR A 114 -7.95 -11.15 2.65
C THR A 114 -8.44 -9.72 2.40
N ALA A 115 -7.73 -8.75 2.99
CA ALA A 115 -7.88 -7.34 2.70
C ALA A 115 -6.49 -6.68 2.75
N THR A 116 -5.80 -6.68 1.60
CA THR A 116 -4.42 -6.22 1.52
C THR A 116 -4.35 -4.81 0.96
N ASN A 117 -3.79 -3.89 1.73
CA ASN A 117 -3.69 -2.46 1.42
C ASN A 117 -5.04 -1.75 1.17
N VAL A 118 -6.12 -2.26 1.75
CA VAL A 118 -7.48 -1.70 1.66
C VAL A 118 -7.88 -1.00 2.94
N PHE A 119 -7.49 -1.56 4.09
CA PHE A 119 -7.85 -1.03 5.42
C PHE A 119 -7.51 0.45 5.58
N VAL A 120 -6.41 0.90 4.98
CA VAL A 120 -5.95 2.29 5.01
C VAL A 120 -6.87 3.27 4.25
N HIS A 121 -7.73 2.77 3.35
CA HIS A 121 -8.61 3.56 2.48
C HIS A 121 -10.03 3.70 3.03
N VAL A 122 -10.33 3.06 4.15
CA VAL A 122 -11.69 2.97 4.69
C VAL A 122 -12.02 4.16 5.56
N ASP A 123 -13.12 4.83 5.27
CA ASP A 123 -13.66 5.95 6.06
C ASP A 123 -14.61 5.46 7.17
N ASN A 124 -15.43 4.45 6.89
CA ASN A 124 -16.37 3.84 7.84
C ASN A 124 -15.86 2.48 8.32
N MET A 125 -14.99 2.53 9.34
CA MET A 125 -14.40 1.33 9.94
C MET A 125 -15.42 0.39 10.58
N ASP A 126 -16.51 0.93 11.16
CA ASP A 126 -17.57 0.12 11.77
C ASP A 126 -18.31 -0.72 10.74
N GLU A 127 -18.64 -0.14 9.59
CA GLU A 127 -19.26 -0.89 8.49
C GLU A 127 -18.28 -1.93 7.94
N PHE A 128 -17.03 -1.56 7.75
CA PHE A 128 -16.02 -2.44 7.17
C PHE A 128 -15.73 -3.66 8.05
N ILE A 129 -15.43 -3.45 9.34
CA ILE A 129 -15.17 -4.56 10.28
C ILE A 129 -16.43 -5.36 10.54
N GLY A 130 -17.60 -4.70 10.69
CA GLY A 130 -18.87 -5.42 10.83
C GLY A 130 -19.26 -6.24 9.59
N SER A 131 -18.74 -5.91 8.42
CA SER A 131 -18.91 -6.74 7.22
C SER A 131 -18.08 -8.02 7.27
N PHE A 132 -16.88 -7.96 7.83
CA PHE A 132 -16.07 -9.14 8.09
C PHE A 132 -16.70 -10.05 9.16
N GLU A 133 -17.31 -9.45 10.20
CA GLU A 133 -18.01 -10.21 11.23
C GLU A 133 -19.18 -11.04 10.64
N VAL A 134 -19.86 -10.50 9.64
CA VAL A 134 -20.92 -11.23 8.89
C VAL A 134 -20.32 -12.33 8.01
N LEU A 135 -19.19 -12.05 7.37
CA LEU A 135 -18.60 -12.97 6.38
C LEU A 135 -17.82 -14.11 7.04
N LEU A 136 -17.19 -13.85 8.20
CA LEU A 136 -16.31 -14.76 8.91
C LEU A 136 -17.12 -15.88 9.58
N GLU A 137 -16.68 -17.12 9.45
CA GLU A 137 -17.20 -18.29 10.13
C GLU A 137 -16.28 -18.73 11.27
N ASP A 138 -16.73 -19.69 12.10
CA ASP A 138 -15.99 -20.14 13.29
C ASP A 138 -14.58 -20.69 12.97
N GLU A 139 -14.41 -21.29 11.80
CA GLU A 139 -13.10 -21.77 11.33
C GLU A 139 -12.45 -20.86 10.29
N GLY A 140 -13.11 -19.75 9.96
CA GLY A 140 -12.63 -18.77 8.97
C GLY A 140 -11.48 -17.91 9.51
N VAL A 141 -10.59 -17.50 8.61
CA VAL A 141 -9.46 -16.63 8.92
C VAL A 141 -9.56 -15.35 8.10
N LEU A 142 -9.48 -14.21 8.79
CA LEU A 142 -9.36 -12.88 8.19
C LEU A 142 -7.91 -12.43 8.27
N ILE A 143 -7.36 -11.96 7.15
CA ILE A 143 -5.99 -11.49 7.03
C ILE A 143 -6.02 -10.06 6.50
N ILE A 144 -5.58 -9.11 7.31
CA ILE A 144 -5.39 -7.72 6.90
C ILE A 144 -3.89 -7.47 6.76
N GLU A 145 -3.50 -6.85 5.65
CA GLU A 145 -2.15 -6.32 5.48
C GLU A 145 -2.22 -4.84 5.14
N ALA A 146 -1.45 -4.04 5.86
CA ALA A 146 -1.40 -2.59 5.67
C ALA A 146 -0.03 -2.03 6.05
N SER A 147 0.28 -0.83 5.56
CA SER A 147 1.48 -0.10 5.96
C SER A 147 1.55 0.04 7.48
N TYR A 148 2.70 -0.29 8.06
CA TYR A 148 2.89 -0.28 9.50
C TYR A 148 3.29 1.11 10.00
N LEU A 149 2.48 1.69 10.87
CA LEU A 149 2.67 3.05 11.38
C LEU A 149 4.06 3.28 11.99
N ILE A 150 4.58 2.31 12.75
CA ILE A 150 5.89 2.43 13.39
C ILE A 150 7.00 2.53 12.35
N ASP A 151 6.99 1.66 11.33
CA ASP A 151 7.97 1.71 10.24
C ASP A 151 7.87 2.99 9.43
N LEU A 152 6.65 3.48 9.19
CA LEU A 152 6.42 4.75 8.52
C LEU A 152 7.12 5.90 9.26
N ILE A 153 6.93 5.97 10.57
CA ILE A 153 7.49 7.04 11.41
C ILE A 153 9.00 6.90 11.56
N ASP A 154 9.50 5.69 11.83
CA ASP A 154 10.93 5.44 12.04
C ASP A 154 11.75 5.71 10.78
N LYS A 155 11.22 5.31 9.62
CA LYS A 155 11.85 5.49 8.31
C LYS A 155 11.45 6.80 7.61
N VAL A 156 10.72 7.66 8.30
CA VAL A 156 10.28 8.99 7.80
C VAL A 156 9.54 8.89 6.46
N ILE A 157 8.71 7.86 6.27
CA ILE A 157 7.94 7.61 5.04
C ILE A 157 6.68 8.51 5.03
N PHE A 158 6.86 9.82 5.07
CA PHE A 158 5.76 10.78 5.15
C PHE A 158 5.04 10.98 3.81
N ASP A 159 5.67 10.67 2.71
CA ASP A 159 5.13 10.84 1.36
C ASP A 159 3.96 9.88 1.05
N THR A 160 3.77 8.87 1.88
CA THR A 160 2.58 8.02 1.83
C THR A 160 1.36 8.62 2.55
N ILE A 161 1.50 9.82 3.16
CA ILE A 161 0.41 10.52 3.83
C ILE A 161 -0.31 11.41 2.80
N TYR A 162 -1.36 10.87 2.18
CA TYR A 162 -2.19 11.56 1.20
C TYR A 162 -3.64 11.05 1.26
N HIS A 163 -4.55 11.71 0.56
CA HIS A 163 -6.01 11.56 0.70
C HIS A 163 -6.56 10.16 0.44
N GLU A 164 -5.82 9.30 -0.25
CA GLU A 164 -6.21 7.90 -0.46
C GLU A 164 -5.96 7.05 0.79
N HIS A 165 -4.91 7.40 1.59
CA HIS A 165 -4.57 6.71 2.83
C HIS A 165 -5.18 7.44 4.03
N LEU A 166 -6.40 7.07 4.40
CA LEU A 166 -7.16 7.75 5.46
C LEU A 166 -6.64 7.41 6.86
N CYS A 167 -6.12 6.21 7.06
CA CYS A 167 -5.63 5.76 8.36
C CYS A 167 -4.33 4.97 8.28
N TYR A 168 -3.61 4.94 9.41
CA TYR A 168 -2.30 4.30 9.55
C TYR A 168 -2.36 3.31 10.70
N LEU A 169 -2.09 2.04 10.37
CA LEU A 169 -2.35 0.91 11.25
C LEU A 169 -1.20 0.68 12.23
N SER A 170 -1.56 0.45 13.49
CA SER A 170 -0.74 -0.25 14.49
C SER A 170 -1.62 -1.25 15.24
N LEU A 171 -1.01 -2.27 15.84
CA LEU A 171 -1.74 -3.38 16.43
C LEU A 171 -2.56 -2.96 17.66
N THR A 172 -1.98 -2.14 18.56
CA THR A 172 -2.62 -1.72 19.80
C THR A 172 -4.01 -1.12 19.61
N PRO A 173 -4.22 -0.09 18.77
CA PRO A 173 -5.56 0.45 18.55
C PRO A 173 -6.46 -0.48 17.75
N LEU A 174 -5.92 -1.37 16.89
CA LEU A 174 -6.72 -2.36 16.19
C LEU A 174 -7.32 -3.36 17.16
N VAL A 175 -6.51 -3.97 18.03
CA VAL A 175 -6.99 -4.92 19.05
C VAL A 175 -8.07 -4.28 19.91
N LYS A 176 -7.86 -3.04 20.38
CA LYS A 176 -8.85 -2.31 21.15
C LYS A 176 -10.14 -2.03 20.38
N PHE A 177 -10.04 -1.71 19.09
CA PHE A 177 -11.22 -1.49 18.24
C PHE A 177 -12.03 -2.77 18.07
N LEU A 178 -11.36 -3.91 17.90
CA LEU A 178 -11.99 -5.21 17.74
C LEU A 178 -12.69 -5.73 19.00
N GLU A 179 -12.47 -5.13 20.20
CA GLU A 179 -13.18 -5.51 21.42
C GLU A 179 -14.70 -5.44 21.29
N SER A 180 -15.19 -4.52 20.42
CA SER A 180 -16.62 -4.30 20.17
C SER A 180 -17.23 -5.28 19.15
N TYR A 181 -16.41 -6.14 18.56
CA TYR A 181 -16.80 -7.14 17.54
C TYR A 181 -16.50 -8.54 18.03
N ASP A 182 -17.14 -9.54 17.41
CA ASP A 182 -16.84 -10.95 17.66
C ASP A 182 -15.61 -11.43 16.88
N ILE A 183 -14.54 -10.61 16.86
CA ILE A 183 -13.29 -10.86 16.18
C ILE A 183 -12.12 -10.65 17.14
N GLU A 184 -11.10 -11.51 17.04
CA GLU A 184 -9.86 -11.40 17.80
C GLU A 184 -8.63 -11.58 16.91
N VAL A 185 -7.52 -10.95 17.28
CA VAL A 185 -6.22 -11.17 16.64
C VAL A 185 -5.56 -12.39 17.27
N PHE A 186 -5.19 -13.39 16.46
CA PHE A 186 -4.48 -14.56 16.95
C PHE A 186 -3.00 -14.62 16.50
N ASP A 187 -2.62 -13.89 15.43
CA ASP A 187 -1.22 -13.83 15.03
C ASP A 187 -0.91 -12.51 14.29
N VAL A 188 0.35 -12.12 14.28
CA VAL A 188 0.81 -10.92 13.61
C VAL A 188 2.23 -11.10 13.07
N THR A 189 2.51 -10.53 11.90
CA THR A 189 3.84 -10.55 11.29
C THR A 189 4.19 -9.14 10.80
N ARG A 190 5.36 -8.62 11.20
CA ARG A 190 5.94 -7.39 10.64
C ARG A 190 6.75 -7.75 9.41
N LEU A 191 6.49 -7.07 8.30
CA LEU A 191 7.08 -7.32 6.99
C LEU A 191 7.92 -6.13 6.56
N ASN A 192 9.10 -6.42 6.00
CA ASN A 192 9.98 -5.36 5.46
C ASN A 192 9.52 -4.84 4.10
N PHE A 193 8.52 -5.44 3.50
CA PHE A 193 7.95 -5.14 2.20
C PHE A 193 6.43 -5.05 2.26
N GLY A 194 5.84 -4.29 1.36
CA GLY A 194 4.43 -4.12 1.09
C GLY A 194 4.24 -3.15 -0.08
N ALA A 195 3.01 -2.91 -0.52
CA ALA A 195 2.72 -2.05 -1.67
C ALA A 195 3.27 -0.61 -1.51
N SER A 196 3.22 -0.07 -0.30
CA SER A 196 3.66 1.31 0.01
C SER A 196 4.91 1.37 0.89
N GLY A 197 5.57 0.24 1.15
CA GLY A 197 6.71 0.12 2.06
C GLY A 197 6.52 -1.01 3.06
N PRO A 198 7.22 -1.00 4.21
CA PRO A 198 7.05 -2.00 5.25
C PRO A 198 5.61 -2.08 5.74
N SER A 199 5.14 -3.30 5.99
CA SER A 199 3.76 -3.57 6.36
C SER A 199 3.64 -4.43 7.62
N ILE A 200 2.45 -4.46 8.18
CA ILE A 200 2.04 -5.39 9.21
C ILE A 200 0.93 -6.27 8.63
N ARG A 201 1.06 -7.58 8.83
CA ARG A 201 0.05 -8.57 8.47
C ARG A 201 -0.55 -9.11 9.74
N VAL A 202 -1.87 -8.98 9.87
CA VAL A 202 -2.63 -9.35 11.07
C VAL A 202 -3.58 -10.47 10.70
N PHE A 203 -3.51 -11.57 11.45
CA PHE A 203 -4.38 -12.73 11.31
C PHE A 203 -5.44 -12.71 12.41
N MET A 204 -6.69 -12.83 12.00
CA MET A 204 -7.83 -12.70 12.88
C MET A 204 -8.81 -13.84 12.65
N GLN A 205 -9.55 -14.16 13.71
CA GLN A 205 -10.62 -15.16 13.74
C GLN A 205 -11.80 -14.65 14.56
N LYS A 206 -12.91 -15.37 14.58
CA LYS A 206 -13.94 -15.15 15.60
C LYS A 206 -13.38 -15.39 17.00
N LYS A 207 -13.89 -14.68 18.00
CA LYS A 207 -13.46 -14.87 19.40
C LYS A 207 -13.65 -16.31 19.84
N GLY A 208 -12.58 -16.88 20.40
CA GLY A 208 -12.57 -18.27 20.84
C GLY A 208 -12.47 -19.28 19.70
N GLY A 209 -12.07 -18.86 18.51
CA GLY A 209 -11.79 -19.72 17.37
C GLY A 209 -10.68 -20.74 17.66
N LYS A 210 -10.38 -21.60 16.70
CA LYS A 210 -9.46 -22.74 16.90
C LYS A 210 -7.98 -22.38 16.98
N GLU A 211 -7.58 -21.24 16.41
CA GLU A 211 -6.19 -20.83 16.39
C GLU A 211 -5.80 -20.28 17.76
N GLN A 212 -4.65 -20.71 18.27
CA GLN A 212 -4.10 -20.19 19.52
C GLN A 212 -3.49 -18.81 19.29
N ILE A 213 -3.71 -17.90 20.23
CA ILE A 213 -3.09 -16.57 20.19
C ILE A 213 -1.57 -16.75 20.35
N SER A 214 -0.83 -16.33 19.34
CA SER A 214 0.63 -16.45 19.30
C SER A 214 1.33 -15.45 20.21
N ASP A 215 2.54 -15.79 20.65
CA ASP A 215 3.40 -14.87 21.41
C ASP A 215 3.75 -13.59 20.60
N ASN A 216 3.66 -13.65 19.27
CA ASN A 216 3.89 -12.49 18.40
C ASN A 216 2.91 -11.35 18.69
N VAL A 217 1.67 -11.67 19.05
CA VAL A 217 0.66 -10.66 19.38
C VAL A 217 1.09 -9.89 20.62
N GLN A 218 1.41 -10.61 21.71
CA GLN A 218 1.82 -9.98 22.96
C GLN A 218 3.13 -9.19 22.79
N SER A 219 4.13 -9.78 22.16
CA SER A 219 5.44 -9.13 21.93
C SER A 219 5.32 -7.87 21.06
N THR A 220 4.42 -7.88 20.06
CA THR A 220 4.17 -6.69 19.23
C THR A 220 3.47 -5.58 20.03
N LEU A 221 2.49 -5.93 20.88
CA LEU A 221 1.82 -4.96 21.73
C LEU A 221 2.78 -4.32 22.76
N GLU A 222 3.67 -5.12 23.34
CA GLU A 222 4.70 -4.63 24.25
C GLU A 222 5.70 -3.70 23.53
N MET A 223 6.17 -4.10 22.37
CA MET A 223 7.04 -3.27 21.52
C MET A 223 6.36 -1.95 21.13
N GLU A 224 5.10 -1.96 20.72
CA GLU A 224 4.35 -0.74 20.39
C GLU A 224 4.18 0.19 21.60
N LYS A 225 3.97 -0.39 22.79
CA LYS A 225 3.89 0.37 24.04
C LYS A 225 5.22 1.02 24.39
N GLU A 226 6.33 0.28 24.31
CA GLU A 226 7.69 0.80 24.56
C GLU A 226 8.08 1.86 23.53
N TRP A 227 7.74 1.66 22.27
CA TRP A 227 7.95 2.63 21.21
C TRP A 227 7.14 3.93 21.41
N GLY A 228 6.06 3.86 22.18
CA GLY A 228 5.24 5.02 22.51
C GLY A 228 4.14 5.33 21.49
N VAL A 229 3.47 4.30 20.96
CA VAL A 229 2.38 4.45 19.97
C VAL A 229 1.23 5.35 20.45
N GLY A 230 1.01 5.44 21.76
CA GLY A 230 0.02 6.34 22.39
C GLY A 230 0.59 7.71 22.82
N ASN A 231 1.88 7.98 22.61
CA ASN A 231 2.54 9.19 23.09
C ASN A 231 2.62 10.25 21.99
N ILE A 232 2.00 11.42 22.22
CA ILE A 232 2.01 12.53 21.25
C ILE A 232 3.43 13.04 20.93
N GLU A 233 4.38 12.92 21.85
CA GLU A 233 5.75 13.37 21.63
C GLU A 233 6.45 12.55 20.52
N THR A 234 6.12 11.28 20.38
CA THR A 234 6.61 10.44 19.27
C THR A 234 6.23 11.06 17.91
N TYR A 235 5.01 11.54 17.78
CA TYR A 235 4.53 12.15 16.54
C TYR A 235 5.09 13.57 16.31
N ARG A 236 5.33 14.33 17.39
CA ARG A 236 6.03 15.62 17.29
C ARG A 236 7.47 15.47 16.83
N LEU A 237 8.16 14.43 17.32
CA LEU A 237 9.49 14.09 16.84
C LEU A 237 9.49 13.68 15.37
N PHE A 238 8.50 12.92 14.93
CA PHE A 238 8.33 12.60 13.51
C PHE A 238 8.17 13.87 12.66
N HIS A 239 7.29 14.78 13.05
CA HIS A 239 7.16 16.08 12.36
C HIS A 239 8.51 16.80 12.25
N SER A 240 9.28 16.86 13.33
CA SER A 240 10.60 17.49 13.31
C SER A 240 11.60 16.81 12.37
N LYS A 241 11.56 15.47 12.29
CA LYS A 241 12.36 14.69 11.33
C LYS A 241 11.97 15.01 9.89
N VAL A 242 10.67 15.09 9.59
CA VAL A 242 10.14 15.43 8.26
C VAL A 242 10.58 16.82 7.83
N GLU A 243 10.49 17.81 8.71
CA GLU A 243 10.98 19.18 8.43
C GLU A 243 12.51 19.24 8.21
N THR A 244 13.25 18.43 8.94
CA THR A 244 14.71 18.31 8.75
C THR A 244 15.04 17.68 7.41
N LEU A 245 14.34 16.61 7.03
CA LEU A 245 14.48 15.96 5.73
C LEU A 245 14.15 16.94 4.59
N LYS A 246 13.06 17.71 4.70
CA LYS A 246 12.69 18.76 3.73
C LYS A 246 13.84 19.72 3.49
N LYS A 247 14.42 20.27 4.54
CA LYS A 247 15.53 21.23 4.44
C LYS A 247 16.76 20.61 3.78
N LYS A 248 17.12 19.38 4.16
CA LYS A 248 18.24 18.65 3.57
C LYS A 248 18.04 18.40 2.07
N LEU A 249 16.85 17.89 1.70
CA LEU A 249 16.58 17.54 0.32
C LEU A 249 16.51 18.77 -0.59
N LEU A 250 15.88 19.86 -0.14
CA LEU A 250 15.90 21.13 -0.85
C LEU A 250 17.32 21.68 -0.99
N GLY A 251 18.15 21.59 0.06
CA GLY A 251 19.56 22.00 -0.03
C GLY A 251 20.32 21.25 -1.12
N VAL A 252 20.16 19.91 -1.18
CA VAL A 252 20.80 19.09 -2.24
C VAL A 252 20.30 19.51 -3.64
N ILE A 253 18.99 19.75 -3.80
CA ILE A 253 18.41 20.17 -5.09
C ILE A 253 18.94 21.54 -5.50
N GLU A 254 18.96 22.51 -4.59
CA GLU A 254 19.43 23.87 -4.86
C GLU A 254 20.93 23.93 -5.16
N GLU A 255 21.76 23.14 -4.46
CA GLU A 255 23.19 23.01 -4.76
C GLU A 255 23.42 22.49 -6.18
N ILE A 256 22.70 21.44 -6.60
CA ILE A 256 22.78 20.86 -7.95
C ILE A 256 22.40 21.92 -9.00
N ILE A 257 21.36 22.69 -8.76
CA ILE A 257 20.91 23.76 -9.68
C ILE A 257 21.93 24.90 -9.74
N ALA A 258 22.50 25.27 -8.60
CA ALA A 258 23.51 26.33 -8.53
C ALA A 258 24.80 25.96 -9.31
N ASP A 259 25.15 24.68 -9.37
CA ASP A 259 26.26 24.17 -10.19
C ASP A 259 25.92 24.12 -11.70
N GLY A 260 24.71 24.48 -12.08
CA GLY A 260 24.26 24.49 -13.48
C GLY A 260 23.76 23.15 -14.00
N SER A 261 23.71 22.12 -13.15
CA SER A 261 23.22 20.79 -13.50
C SER A 261 21.69 20.75 -13.60
N THR A 262 21.17 19.77 -14.33
CA THR A 262 19.73 19.60 -14.55
C THR A 262 19.18 18.41 -13.77
N ILE A 263 17.95 18.57 -13.29
CA ILE A 263 17.24 17.53 -12.53
C ILE A 263 15.94 17.19 -13.25
N ALA A 264 15.67 15.87 -13.42
CA ALA A 264 14.35 15.33 -13.75
C ALA A 264 13.75 14.60 -12.53
N GLY A 265 12.46 14.25 -12.58
CA GLY A 265 11.86 13.25 -11.72
C GLY A 265 11.89 11.87 -12.39
N TYR A 266 11.90 10.79 -11.61
CA TYR A 266 11.78 9.43 -12.13
C TYR A 266 10.75 8.60 -11.37
N GLY A 267 9.76 8.10 -12.12
CA GLY A 267 8.52 7.50 -11.63
C GLY A 267 7.48 8.57 -11.24
N ALA A 268 6.22 8.31 -11.52
CA ALA A 268 5.09 9.19 -11.15
C ALA A 268 4.07 8.46 -10.24
N PRO A 269 4.49 7.89 -9.09
CA PRO A 269 3.56 7.28 -8.13
C PRO A 269 2.77 8.37 -7.40
N ALA A 270 1.61 8.02 -6.83
CA ALA A 270 0.78 8.93 -6.04
C ALA A 270 1.57 9.63 -4.93
N LYS A 271 2.37 8.88 -4.18
CA LYS A 271 3.25 9.42 -3.12
C LYS A 271 4.29 10.44 -3.62
N GLY A 272 4.73 10.32 -4.88
CA GLY A 272 5.63 11.30 -5.49
C GLY A 272 5.02 12.69 -5.56
N ASN A 273 3.70 12.80 -5.78
CA ASN A 273 3.01 14.09 -5.76
C ASN A 273 3.00 14.70 -4.35
N THR A 274 2.82 13.89 -3.31
CA THR A 274 2.94 14.36 -1.93
C THR A 274 4.31 14.96 -1.67
N LEU A 275 5.37 14.25 -2.04
CA LEU A 275 6.75 14.71 -1.90
C LEU A 275 6.98 16.02 -2.66
N LEU A 276 6.63 16.08 -3.94
CA LEU A 276 6.82 17.26 -4.80
C LEU A 276 6.10 18.49 -4.25
N ASN A 277 4.83 18.33 -3.86
CA ASN A 277 4.03 19.44 -3.32
C ASN A 277 4.53 19.88 -1.93
N PHE A 278 4.88 18.95 -1.06
CA PHE A 278 5.43 19.26 0.26
C PHE A 278 6.75 20.04 0.19
N LEU A 279 7.60 19.70 -0.78
CA LEU A 279 8.85 20.41 -1.03
C LEU A 279 8.64 21.75 -1.74
N GLY A 280 7.48 22.00 -2.37
CA GLY A 280 7.24 23.15 -3.22
C GLY A 280 8.01 23.09 -4.55
N ILE A 281 8.20 21.89 -5.07
CA ILE A 281 8.92 21.68 -6.34
C ILE A 281 8.11 22.26 -7.51
N THR A 282 8.80 22.98 -8.37
CA THR A 282 8.26 23.58 -9.60
C THR A 282 9.17 23.25 -10.78
N GLN A 283 8.80 23.69 -11.99
CA GLN A 283 9.63 23.56 -13.20
C GLN A 283 11.00 24.27 -13.10
N HIS A 284 11.18 25.15 -12.11
CA HIS A 284 12.50 25.73 -11.81
C HIS A 284 13.45 24.65 -11.30
N HIS A 285 12.97 23.75 -10.44
CA HIS A 285 13.76 22.70 -9.79
C HIS A 285 13.87 21.44 -10.66
N ILE A 286 12.75 20.98 -11.19
CA ILE A 286 12.63 19.74 -11.97
C ILE A 286 11.92 20.06 -13.28
N LYS A 287 12.51 19.66 -14.41
CA LYS A 287 11.97 20.03 -15.73
C LYS A 287 10.79 19.16 -16.15
N PHE A 288 10.82 17.87 -15.84
CA PHE A 288 9.80 16.88 -16.17
C PHE A 288 9.93 15.66 -15.26
N VAL A 289 8.96 14.77 -15.29
CA VAL A 289 8.98 13.48 -14.62
C VAL A 289 8.90 12.38 -15.67
N ALA A 290 9.87 11.45 -15.68
CA ALA A 290 9.84 10.29 -16.55
C ALA A 290 8.99 9.16 -15.92
N GLU A 291 8.18 8.50 -16.74
CA GLU A 291 7.29 7.42 -16.30
C GLU A 291 7.18 6.35 -17.39
N THR A 292 7.17 5.09 -16.98
CA THR A 292 7.02 3.94 -17.89
C THR A 292 5.55 3.62 -18.20
N ASN A 293 4.62 4.00 -17.32
CA ASN A 293 3.19 3.82 -17.56
C ASN A 293 2.67 4.80 -18.61
N GLU A 294 2.38 4.28 -19.80
CA GLU A 294 1.91 5.06 -20.95
C GLU A 294 0.62 5.86 -20.67
N ILE A 295 -0.25 5.37 -19.76
CA ILE A 295 -1.49 6.07 -19.39
C ILE A 295 -1.23 7.43 -18.76
N LYS A 296 -0.10 7.58 -18.05
CA LYS A 296 0.28 8.82 -17.37
C LYS A 296 1.08 9.77 -18.27
N GLN A 297 1.67 9.26 -19.35
CA GLN A 297 2.48 10.07 -20.26
C GLN A 297 1.62 11.12 -20.96
N GLY A 298 2.16 12.33 -21.09
CA GLY A 298 1.45 13.50 -21.63
C GLY A 298 0.55 14.23 -20.63
N MET A 299 0.40 13.71 -19.40
CA MET A 299 -0.28 14.38 -18.30
C MET A 299 0.67 15.31 -17.53
N LEU A 300 0.12 16.02 -16.56
CA LEU A 300 0.87 16.83 -15.59
C LEU A 300 0.75 16.23 -14.20
N THR A 301 1.81 16.37 -13.41
CA THR A 301 1.74 15.99 -11.98
C THR A 301 0.77 16.92 -11.23
N PRO A 302 -0.14 16.39 -10.41
CA PRO A 302 -1.05 17.21 -9.60
C PRO A 302 -0.30 18.18 -8.68
N GLY A 303 -0.74 19.43 -8.66
CA GLY A 303 -0.19 20.49 -7.82
C GLY A 303 1.11 21.11 -8.36
N SER A 304 2.15 20.33 -8.59
CA SER A 304 3.45 20.83 -9.11
C SER A 304 3.45 21.10 -10.62
N HIS A 305 2.48 20.54 -11.37
CA HIS A 305 2.27 20.72 -12.82
C HIS A 305 3.52 20.42 -13.67
N LEU A 306 4.31 19.43 -13.27
CA LEU A 306 5.45 18.96 -14.07
C LEU A 306 4.97 18.06 -15.21
N PRO A 307 5.46 18.21 -16.44
CA PRO A 307 5.13 17.32 -17.54
C PRO A 307 5.58 15.88 -17.24
N ILE A 308 4.70 14.90 -17.50
CA ILE A 308 5.03 13.48 -17.43
C ILE A 308 5.38 13.01 -18.84
N VAL A 309 6.58 12.48 -19.01
CA VAL A 309 7.14 12.04 -20.28
C VAL A 309 7.55 10.58 -20.26
N SER A 310 7.88 10.00 -21.41
CA SER A 310 8.39 8.63 -21.47
C SER A 310 9.83 8.50 -20.94
N GLU A 311 10.26 7.29 -20.60
CA GLU A 311 11.65 7.01 -20.25
C GLU A 311 12.61 7.26 -21.42
N GLU A 312 12.16 7.10 -22.66
CA GLU A 312 12.94 7.43 -23.86
C GLU A 312 13.31 8.93 -23.90
N GLU A 313 12.39 9.80 -23.49
CA GLU A 313 12.67 11.24 -23.41
C GLU A 313 13.71 11.56 -22.32
N LEU A 314 13.66 10.87 -21.17
CA LEU A 314 14.70 10.96 -20.14
C LEU A 314 16.07 10.54 -20.70
N LEU A 315 16.11 9.43 -21.44
CA LEU A 315 17.35 8.93 -22.06
C LEU A 315 17.86 9.85 -23.19
N ARG A 316 16.97 10.52 -23.90
CA ARG A 316 17.34 11.50 -24.94
C ARG A 316 17.93 12.78 -24.35
N LEU A 317 17.35 13.26 -23.26
CA LEU A 317 17.77 14.51 -22.60
C LEU A 317 18.94 14.30 -21.63
N MET A 318 19.05 13.10 -21.04
CA MET A 318 20.11 12.72 -20.10
C MET A 318 20.46 13.79 -19.07
N PRO A 319 19.48 14.25 -18.25
CA PRO A 319 19.82 15.12 -17.13
C PRO A 319 20.82 14.43 -16.21
N GLU A 320 21.72 15.19 -15.58
CA GLU A 320 22.75 14.60 -14.71
C GLU A 320 22.17 13.93 -13.49
N TYR A 321 21.05 14.45 -13.01
CA TYR A 321 20.39 13.94 -11.80
C TYR A 321 18.91 13.65 -12.07
N SER A 322 18.39 12.68 -11.33
CA SER A 322 16.96 12.40 -11.31
C SER A 322 16.47 12.14 -9.88
N LEU A 323 15.48 12.93 -9.43
CA LEU A 323 14.81 12.68 -8.15
C LEU A 323 13.95 11.43 -8.29
N LEU A 324 14.33 10.38 -7.56
CA LEU A 324 13.65 9.10 -7.61
C LEU A 324 12.36 9.16 -6.77
N LEU A 325 11.22 9.39 -7.41
CA LEU A 325 9.92 9.50 -6.74
C LEU A 325 9.39 8.12 -6.30
N ALA A 326 9.78 7.07 -7.02
CA ALA A 326 9.52 5.68 -6.65
C ALA A 326 10.68 5.06 -5.83
N TRP A 327 11.22 5.83 -4.89
CA TRP A 327 12.47 5.56 -4.15
C TRP A 327 12.50 4.21 -3.41
N ASN A 328 11.34 3.68 -3.02
CA ASN A 328 11.24 2.34 -2.39
C ASN A 328 11.62 1.19 -3.32
N TYR A 329 11.77 1.44 -4.62
CA TYR A 329 12.25 0.49 -5.62
C TYR A 329 13.68 0.79 -6.09
N LEU A 330 14.49 1.49 -5.26
CA LEU A 330 15.85 1.92 -5.63
C LEU A 330 16.69 0.78 -6.19
N ASP A 331 16.73 -0.38 -5.52
CA ASP A 331 17.55 -1.52 -5.97
C ASP A 331 17.10 -2.01 -7.37
N PHE A 332 15.79 -2.04 -7.61
CA PHE A 332 15.27 -2.36 -8.93
C PHE A 332 15.75 -1.37 -10.00
N PHE A 333 15.76 -0.07 -9.69
CA PHE A 333 16.21 0.95 -10.65
C PHE A 333 17.71 0.93 -10.87
N ILE A 334 18.51 0.64 -9.86
CA ILE A 334 19.97 0.44 -9.99
C ILE A 334 20.25 -0.72 -10.97
N ASP A 335 19.56 -1.82 -10.83
CA ASP A 335 19.79 -3.02 -11.63
C ASP A 335 19.26 -2.90 -13.07
N ASN A 336 18.15 -2.18 -13.28
CA ASN A 336 17.39 -2.25 -14.53
C ASN A 336 17.36 -0.94 -15.33
N SER A 337 17.59 0.24 -14.72
CA SER A 337 17.47 1.53 -15.42
C SER A 337 18.60 1.77 -16.40
N GLU A 338 18.26 1.99 -17.66
CA GLU A 338 19.22 2.40 -18.69
C GLU A 338 19.77 3.82 -18.43
N TYR A 339 18.99 4.69 -17.80
CA TYR A 339 19.45 6.02 -17.38
C TYR A 339 20.63 5.91 -16.39
N TYR A 340 20.49 5.07 -15.36
CA TYR A 340 21.54 4.84 -14.37
C TYR A 340 22.79 4.19 -14.99
N LYS A 341 22.63 3.16 -15.84
CA LYS A 341 23.72 2.49 -16.54
C LYS A 341 24.50 3.41 -17.47
N LYS A 342 23.87 4.46 -18.00
CA LYS A 342 24.51 5.48 -18.84
C LYS A 342 25.15 6.62 -18.05
N GLY A 343 25.20 6.53 -16.73
CA GLY A 343 25.87 7.50 -15.86
C GLY A 343 24.99 8.58 -15.26
N GLY A 344 23.66 8.49 -15.42
CA GLY A 344 22.71 9.32 -14.68
C GLY A 344 22.74 8.95 -13.18
N LYS A 345 22.49 9.93 -12.32
CA LYS A 345 22.54 9.76 -10.85
C LYS A 345 21.15 9.92 -10.27
N PHE A 346 20.82 9.08 -9.28
CA PHE A 346 19.58 9.22 -8.53
C PHE A 346 19.76 10.07 -7.27
N ILE A 347 18.85 11.01 -7.05
CA ILE A 347 18.63 11.65 -5.76
C ILE A 347 17.57 10.81 -5.05
N VAL A 348 17.96 10.09 -3.99
CA VAL A 348 17.07 9.28 -3.16
C VAL A 348 16.57 10.15 -2.01
N PRO A 349 15.25 10.45 -1.92
CA PRO A 349 14.74 11.44 -0.98
C PRO A 349 14.60 10.95 0.46
N ILE A 350 14.25 9.68 0.66
CA ILE A 350 13.82 9.09 1.95
C ILE A 350 14.61 7.81 2.22
N PRO A 351 14.97 7.49 3.47
CA PRO A 351 14.77 8.24 4.73
C PRO A 351 15.78 9.38 4.95
N ASP A 352 16.91 9.37 4.27
CA ASP A 352 17.94 10.39 4.34
C ASP A 352 18.39 10.75 2.92
N PRO A 353 18.24 12.02 2.51
CA PRO A 353 18.57 12.47 1.16
C PRO A 353 20.03 12.15 0.79
N ARG A 354 20.21 11.44 -0.33
CA ARG A 354 21.53 11.06 -0.85
C ARG A 354 21.54 10.91 -2.35
N ILE A 355 22.72 11.02 -2.93
CA ILE A 355 22.97 10.76 -4.35
C ILE A 355 23.58 9.36 -4.50
N VAL A 356 23.08 8.62 -5.48
CA VAL A 356 23.52 7.26 -5.84
C VAL A 356 23.87 7.21 -7.31
#